data_1a3cee3ab81945e420e2a2eabec0c73d
#
_entry.id   1a3cee3ab81945e420e2a2eabec0c73d
#
_cell.length_a   1.000
_cell.length_b   1.000
_cell.length_c   1.000
_cell.angle_alpha   90.00
_cell.angle_beta   90.00
_cell.angle_gamma   90.00
#
_symmetry.space_group_name_H-M   'P 1'
#
loop_
_entity.id
_entity.type
_entity.pdbx_description
1 polymer ?
#
loop_
_entity_poly.entity_id
_entity_poly.type
_entity_poly.pdbx_seq_one_letter_code
_entity_poly.pdbx_strand_id
1 'polypeptide(L)'
;MIYNQAPTAPSSITVPSEVLGGENLSISWAASTDPDGNLSGYVLERKVGSGTWAQIYKGSSRSYTDAITYGWTSVQYRVKAYDAAGAESAYTTSATRTVTNNRPPVISGTDGALGSFSTAAPSYEYTVTDADGHQVDVVEMLDGVTLRSYTVTLGHTNTLTIGSEAWLKVVNGSHTLKIVATDAKDASVTRTLTFTKAVTSVEFEQTLAMEADAMPTKALVNIQGNFPVGCTLQVWICNNGNDASPTWEDITQKVRAGQKHYFTNKTKTAAAWGVKVKAKLLRGSATETCYIQSIGGNFA
;
A
#
# COMPACT_ATOMS: atom_id res chain seq x y z
N MET A 1 33.78 27.72 -62.35
CA MET A 1 33.31 28.05 -60.99
C MET A 1 32.14 27.11 -60.73
N ILE A 2 32.25 26.18 -59.79
CA ILE A 2 31.13 25.34 -59.40
C ILE A 2 30.29 26.21 -58.45
N TYR A 3 29.02 26.43 -58.78
CA TYR A 3 28.11 27.22 -57.96
C TYR A 3 27.53 26.31 -56.89
N ASN A 4 27.74 26.64 -55.61
CA ASN A 4 27.21 25.86 -54.51
C ASN A 4 25.67 25.93 -54.46
N GLN A 5 25.03 24.80 -54.32
CA GLN A 5 23.57 24.66 -54.17
C GLN A 5 23.22 24.30 -52.73
N ALA A 6 22.11 24.81 -52.26
CA ALA A 6 21.63 24.49 -50.91
C ALA A 6 21.09 23.04 -50.84
N PRO A 7 21.23 22.36 -49.68
CA PRO A 7 20.65 21.05 -49.49
C PRO A 7 19.12 21.10 -49.54
N THR A 8 18.49 19.94 -49.76
CA THR A 8 17.04 19.78 -49.67
C THR A 8 16.60 19.90 -48.22
N ALA A 9 15.39 20.43 -47.97
CA ALA A 9 14.79 20.37 -46.64
C ALA A 9 14.55 18.91 -46.23
N PRO A 10 14.68 18.53 -44.94
CA PRO A 10 14.20 17.23 -44.47
C PRO A 10 12.73 17.04 -44.83
N SER A 11 12.37 15.90 -45.43
CA SER A 11 11.00 15.66 -45.90
C SER A 11 9.98 15.51 -44.79
N SER A 12 10.41 15.20 -43.56
CA SER A 12 9.53 15.07 -42.38
C SER A 12 10.30 15.36 -41.09
N ILE A 13 9.57 15.79 -40.06
CA ILE A 13 10.00 15.82 -38.67
C ILE A 13 8.96 15.05 -37.84
N THR A 14 9.41 14.11 -37.04
CA THR A 14 8.58 13.27 -36.19
C THR A 14 8.71 13.71 -34.73
N VAL A 15 7.60 14.10 -34.15
CA VAL A 15 7.45 14.48 -32.73
C VAL A 15 6.32 13.63 -32.15
N PRO A 16 6.53 12.90 -31.05
CA PRO A 16 5.48 12.12 -30.38
C PRO A 16 4.21 12.94 -30.16
N SER A 17 3.05 12.28 -30.15
CA SER A 17 1.76 12.93 -29.90
C SER A 17 1.59 13.32 -28.44
N GLU A 18 2.12 12.52 -27.54
CA GLU A 18 2.13 12.75 -26.11
C GLU A 18 3.44 13.44 -25.70
N VAL A 19 3.32 14.53 -24.96
CA VAL A 19 4.44 15.32 -24.45
C VAL A 19 4.18 15.63 -22.98
N LEU A 20 5.04 15.12 -22.11
CA LEU A 20 4.92 15.26 -20.66
C LEU A 20 5.92 16.30 -20.14
N GLY A 21 5.44 17.24 -19.34
CA GLY A 21 6.28 18.21 -18.64
C GLY A 21 7.17 17.52 -17.58
N GLY A 22 8.47 17.86 -17.59
CA GLY A 22 9.49 17.23 -16.74
C GLY A 22 10.15 16.00 -17.35
N GLU A 23 9.69 15.53 -18.52
CA GLU A 23 10.17 14.34 -19.19
C GLU A 23 11.07 14.65 -20.41
N ASN A 24 11.77 13.64 -20.89
CA ASN A 24 12.57 13.72 -22.10
C ASN A 24 11.75 13.32 -23.33
N LEU A 25 11.78 14.16 -24.38
CA LEU A 25 11.10 13.95 -25.65
C LEU A 25 12.09 13.63 -26.77
N SER A 26 11.92 12.48 -27.41
CA SER A 26 12.74 12.10 -28.57
C SER A 26 12.14 12.63 -29.86
N ILE A 27 12.91 13.39 -30.62
CA ILE A 27 12.56 14.01 -31.89
C ILE A 27 13.44 13.44 -32.97
N SER A 28 12.93 13.17 -34.17
CA SER A 28 13.68 12.68 -35.30
C SER A 28 13.22 13.33 -36.62
N TRP A 29 14.07 13.26 -37.64
CA TRP A 29 13.76 13.81 -38.98
C TRP A 29 14.34 13.00 -40.11
N ALA A 30 13.76 13.15 -41.29
CA ALA A 30 14.24 12.49 -42.50
C ALA A 30 15.60 13.05 -42.98
N ALA A 31 16.35 12.24 -43.70
CA ALA A 31 17.57 12.67 -44.30
C ALA A 31 17.32 13.73 -45.40
N SER A 32 18.26 14.66 -45.52
CA SER A 32 18.38 15.58 -46.64
C SER A 32 19.40 15.08 -47.66
N THR A 33 19.30 15.53 -48.87
CA THR A 33 20.30 15.35 -49.90
C THR A 33 20.89 16.70 -50.32
N ASP A 34 22.12 16.68 -50.75
CA ASP A 34 22.80 17.88 -51.24
C ASP A 34 23.27 17.63 -52.66
N PRO A 35 22.94 18.51 -53.63
CA PRO A 35 23.32 18.30 -55.01
C PRO A 35 24.83 18.29 -55.27
N ASP A 36 25.61 18.97 -54.42
CA ASP A 36 27.05 19.04 -54.51
C ASP A 36 27.74 18.01 -53.62
N GLY A 37 26.95 17.24 -52.84
CA GLY A 37 27.44 16.15 -51.97
C GLY A 37 28.17 16.63 -50.71
N ASN A 38 27.99 17.88 -50.32
CA ASN A 38 28.71 18.51 -49.20
C ASN A 38 27.82 18.79 -47.98
N LEU A 39 26.70 18.05 -47.80
CA LEU A 39 25.83 18.16 -46.64
C LEU A 39 26.62 18.03 -45.34
N SER A 40 26.52 19.01 -44.45
CA SER A 40 27.23 19.06 -43.16
C SER A 40 26.37 18.68 -41.96
N GLY A 41 25.07 18.96 -42.00
CA GLY A 41 24.18 18.59 -40.87
C GLY A 41 22.86 19.32 -40.86
N TYR A 42 22.31 19.43 -39.65
CA TYR A 42 20.98 19.95 -39.39
C TYR A 42 20.98 20.97 -38.25
N VAL A 43 20.09 21.93 -38.33
CA VAL A 43 19.76 22.85 -37.24
C VAL A 43 18.34 22.57 -36.81
N LEU A 44 18.14 22.22 -35.54
CA LEU A 44 16.82 22.05 -34.92
C LEU A 44 16.54 23.26 -34.04
N GLU A 45 15.37 23.81 -34.20
CA GLU A 45 14.84 24.88 -33.34
C GLU A 45 13.54 24.44 -32.67
N ARG A 46 13.34 24.95 -31.46
CA ARG A 46 12.14 24.76 -30.64
C ARG A 46 11.46 26.08 -30.42
N LYS A 47 10.13 26.05 -30.39
CA LYS A 47 9.26 27.12 -29.93
C LYS A 47 8.40 26.62 -28.77
N VAL A 48 8.39 27.36 -27.66
CA VAL A 48 7.58 27.06 -26.46
C VAL A 48 6.43 28.05 -26.37
N GLY A 49 5.21 27.53 -26.27
CA GLY A 49 4.00 28.35 -26.23
C GLY A 49 3.92 29.37 -27.36
N SER A 50 3.66 30.62 -27.04
CA SER A 50 3.66 31.76 -27.97
C SER A 50 5.02 32.44 -28.15
N GLY A 51 6.11 31.86 -27.57
CA GLY A 51 7.47 32.41 -27.64
C GLY A 51 8.09 32.40 -29.01
N THR A 52 9.37 32.71 -29.09
CA THR A 52 10.18 32.74 -30.32
C THR A 52 10.86 31.38 -30.55
N TRP A 53 11.30 31.17 -31.79
CA TRP A 53 12.12 30.03 -32.16
C TRP A 53 13.52 30.17 -31.54
N ALA A 54 14.01 29.10 -30.91
CA ALA A 54 15.34 29.00 -30.34
C ALA A 54 16.05 27.75 -30.86
N GLN A 55 17.28 27.92 -31.32
CA GLN A 55 18.12 26.78 -31.72
C GLN A 55 18.47 25.93 -30.49
N ILE A 56 18.14 24.62 -30.55
CA ILE A 56 18.44 23.66 -29.49
C ILE A 56 19.44 22.59 -29.90
N TYR A 57 19.67 22.44 -31.23
CA TYR A 57 20.64 21.48 -31.75
C TYR A 57 21.25 22.00 -33.05
N LYS A 58 22.53 21.69 -33.26
CA LYS A 58 23.25 21.81 -34.55
C LYS A 58 24.26 20.68 -34.63
N GLY A 59 24.17 19.84 -35.68
CA GLY A 59 25.08 18.70 -35.90
C GLY A 59 24.58 17.74 -36.95
N SER A 60 25.28 16.62 -37.14
CA SER A 60 25.03 15.65 -38.21
C SER A 60 23.98 14.57 -37.86
N SER A 61 23.59 14.42 -36.57
CA SER A 61 22.54 13.47 -36.16
C SER A 61 21.19 13.85 -36.73
N ARG A 62 20.35 12.86 -36.95
CA ARG A 62 18.96 13.01 -37.39
C ARG A 62 17.95 12.77 -36.26
N SER A 63 18.42 12.84 -35.04
CA SER A 63 17.60 12.77 -33.85
C SER A 63 18.17 13.66 -32.74
N TYR A 64 17.30 14.07 -31.84
CA TYR A 64 17.63 14.86 -30.66
C TYR A 64 16.67 14.52 -29.52
N THR A 65 17.17 14.50 -28.30
CA THR A 65 16.37 14.34 -27.09
C THR A 65 16.26 15.69 -26.39
N ASP A 66 15.04 16.22 -26.30
CA ASP A 66 14.75 17.50 -25.66
C ASP A 66 14.18 17.29 -24.27
N ALA A 67 14.68 18.01 -23.27
CA ALA A 67 14.14 18.01 -21.92
C ALA A 67 12.97 18.98 -21.84
N ILE A 68 11.76 18.47 -21.68
CA ILE A 68 10.54 19.26 -21.58
C ILE A 68 10.41 19.80 -20.17
N THR A 69 10.45 21.13 -20.03
CA THR A 69 10.33 21.75 -18.73
C THR A 69 8.88 21.70 -18.26
N TYR A 70 8.68 21.32 -17.00
CA TYR A 70 7.36 21.38 -16.34
C TYR A 70 6.81 22.82 -16.37
N GLY A 71 5.50 22.94 -16.66
CA GLY A 71 4.83 24.22 -16.78
C GLY A 71 4.79 24.81 -18.20
N TRP A 72 5.47 24.24 -19.18
CA TRP A 72 5.25 24.61 -20.56
C TRP A 72 3.83 24.21 -21.00
N THR A 73 3.21 25.04 -21.83
CA THR A 73 1.85 24.76 -22.33
C THR A 73 1.84 24.02 -23.65
N SER A 74 2.83 24.31 -24.51
CA SER A 74 3.00 23.63 -25.80
C SER A 74 4.42 23.76 -26.32
N VAL A 75 4.80 22.83 -27.21
CA VAL A 75 6.07 22.85 -27.95
C VAL A 75 5.82 22.63 -29.43
N GLN A 76 6.68 23.24 -30.24
CA GLN A 76 6.72 23.05 -31.69
C GLN A 76 8.17 23.03 -32.13
N TYR A 77 8.51 22.22 -33.11
CA TYR A 77 9.88 22.06 -33.62
C TYR A 77 9.93 22.35 -35.09
N ARG A 78 11.10 22.86 -35.57
CA ARG A 78 11.45 22.96 -36.99
C ARG A 78 12.91 22.61 -37.21
N VAL A 79 13.17 22.01 -38.33
CA VAL A 79 14.50 21.56 -38.71
C VAL A 79 14.84 22.01 -40.12
N LYS A 80 16.09 22.42 -40.35
CA LYS A 80 16.68 22.69 -41.67
C LYS A 80 18.00 21.96 -41.80
N ALA A 81 18.42 21.71 -43.02
CA ALA A 81 19.75 21.20 -43.34
C ALA A 81 20.69 22.35 -43.68
N TYR A 82 21.99 22.14 -43.51
CA TYR A 82 23.06 23.05 -43.92
C TYR A 82 24.22 22.27 -44.52
N ASP A 83 24.96 22.89 -45.45
CA ASP A 83 26.12 22.33 -46.11
C ASP A 83 27.44 22.91 -45.57
N ALA A 84 28.58 22.43 -46.11
CA ALA A 84 29.92 22.87 -45.72
C ALA A 84 30.27 24.29 -46.21
N ALA A 85 29.57 24.81 -47.20
CA ALA A 85 29.73 26.16 -47.70
C ALA A 85 28.82 27.17 -46.97
N GLY A 86 27.96 26.72 -46.08
CA GLY A 86 27.06 27.55 -45.29
C GLY A 86 25.69 27.83 -45.92
N ALA A 87 25.34 27.19 -47.05
CA ALA A 87 24.00 27.29 -47.59
C ALA A 87 23.03 26.42 -46.77
N GLU A 88 21.78 26.88 -46.64
CA GLU A 88 20.77 26.27 -45.79
C GLU A 88 19.49 25.96 -46.57
N SER A 89 18.82 24.90 -46.20
CA SER A 89 17.50 24.54 -46.73
C SER A 89 16.39 25.39 -46.13
N ALA A 90 15.18 25.27 -46.67
CA ALA A 90 13.95 25.67 -45.97
C ALA A 90 13.73 24.82 -44.71
N TYR A 91 12.93 25.33 -43.78
CA TYR A 91 12.50 24.60 -42.58
C TYR A 91 11.39 23.61 -42.89
N THR A 92 11.49 22.44 -42.30
CA THR A 92 10.35 21.50 -42.10
C THR A 92 9.87 21.66 -40.67
N THR A 93 8.60 21.97 -40.49
CA THR A 93 8.00 22.30 -39.19
C THR A 93 7.01 21.23 -38.76
N SER A 94 7.06 20.84 -37.47
CA SER A 94 6.11 19.90 -36.87
C SER A 94 4.75 20.53 -36.59
N ALA A 95 3.75 19.69 -36.31
CA ALA A 95 2.58 20.15 -35.60
C ALA A 95 2.94 20.66 -34.19
N THR A 96 2.16 21.60 -33.66
CA THR A 96 2.25 22.00 -32.25
C THR A 96 1.75 20.86 -31.38
N ARG A 97 2.48 20.58 -30.30
CA ARG A 97 2.10 19.57 -29.30
C ARG A 97 1.76 20.27 -27.98
N THR A 98 0.62 19.94 -27.40
CA THR A 98 0.28 20.37 -26.03
C THR A 98 1.16 19.61 -25.05
N VAL A 99 1.66 20.30 -24.01
CA VAL A 99 2.41 19.68 -22.92
C VAL A 99 1.45 19.37 -21.81
N THR A 100 1.35 18.11 -21.43
CA THR A 100 0.58 17.65 -20.26
C THR A 100 1.47 17.77 -19.03
N ASN A 101 1.01 18.58 -18.08
CA ASN A 101 1.69 18.77 -16.80
C ASN A 101 0.87 18.11 -15.70
N ASN A 102 1.35 16.97 -15.21
CA ASN A 102 0.75 16.28 -14.07
C ASN A 102 1.85 15.64 -13.22
N ARG A 103 1.82 15.92 -11.93
CA ARG A 103 2.70 15.31 -10.94
C ARG A 103 1.90 14.31 -10.12
N PRO A 104 2.46 13.14 -9.82
CA PRO A 104 1.78 12.20 -8.93
C PRO A 104 1.56 12.84 -7.55
N PRO A 105 0.53 12.43 -6.82
CA PRO A 105 0.34 12.84 -5.44
C PRO A 105 1.51 12.41 -4.55
N VAL A 106 1.65 13.05 -3.41
CA VAL A 106 2.68 12.74 -2.43
C VAL A 106 2.03 12.24 -1.14
N ILE A 107 2.43 11.05 -0.68
CA ILE A 107 2.08 10.52 0.64
C ILE A 107 3.22 10.85 1.61
N SER A 108 2.91 11.49 2.75
CA SER A 108 3.91 11.84 3.76
C SER A 108 4.58 10.60 4.38
N GLY A 109 5.74 10.82 5.00
CA GLY A 109 6.54 9.78 5.64
C GLY A 109 7.40 8.99 4.64
N THR A 110 7.93 7.85 5.08
CA THR A 110 8.83 6.96 4.30
C THR A 110 8.37 5.52 4.43
N ASP A 111 8.74 4.70 3.45
CA ASP A 111 8.59 3.25 3.56
C ASP A 111 9.40 2.72 4.74
N GLY A 112 8.91 1.67 5.41
CA GLY A 112 9.63 1.13 6.53
C GLY A 112 8.85 0.13 7.39
N ALA A 113 9.52 -0.31 8.47
CA ALA A 113 8.95 -1.24 9.42
C ALA A 113 8.31 -0.50 10.60
N LEU A 114 7.07 -0.87 10.93
CA LEU A 114 6.34 -0.36 12.09
C LEU A 114 6.69 -1.10 13.39
N GLY A 115 7.38 -2.25 13.29
CA GLY A 115 7.76 -3.06 14.45
C GLY A 115 6.88 -4.29 14.65
N SER A 116 6.83 -4.79 15.91
CA SER A 116 6.09 -5.99 16.28
C SER A 116 4.86 -5.66 17.12
N PHE A 117 3.74 -6.31 16.83
CA PHE A 117 2.45 -6.09 17.47
C PHE A 117 1.85 -7.41 17.95
N SER A 118 1.15 -7.38 19.07
CA SER A 118 0.50 -8.57 19.65
C SER A 118 -1.00 -8.38 19.80
N THR A 119 -1.45 -7.61 20.78
CA THR A 119 -2.86 -7.41 21.11
C THR A 119 -3.51 -6.30 20.28
N ALA A 120 -2.83 -5.17 20.14
CA ALA A 120 -3.31 -4.05 19.33
C ALA A 120 -2.73 -4.13 17.92
N ALA A 121 -3.53 -3.76 16.92
CA ALA A 121 -3.10 -3.61 15.55
C ALA A 121 -2.19 -2.38 15.38
N PRO A 122 -1.28 -2.36 14.40
CA PRO A 122 -0.57 -1.15 14.03
C PRO A 122 -1.55 -0.10 13.50
N SER A 123 -1.21 1.17 13.72
CA SER A 123 -1.82 2.32 13.05
C SER A 123 -0.72 3.18 12.43
N TYR A 124 -1.07 3.89 11.36
CA TYR A 124 -0.12 4.78 10.68
C TYR A 124 -0.83 6.06 10.24
N GLU A 125 -0.31 7.21 10.69
CA GLU A 125 -0.82 8.52 10.29
C GLU A 125 -0.06 9.03 9.07
N TYR A 126 -0.79 9.60 8.12
CA TYR A 126 -0.24 10.17 6.90
C TYR A 126 -1.09 11.31 6.37
N THR A 127 -0.50 12.15 5.55
CA THR A 127 -1.19 13.15 4.74
C THR A 127 -0.96 12.88 3.27
N VAL A 128 -1.90 13.30 2.44
CA VAL A 128 -1.76 13.26 0.98
C VAL A 128 -1.83 14.69 0.46
N THR A 129 -0.89 15.04 -0.38
CA THR A 129 -0.87 16.32 -1.09
C THR A 129 -0.75 16.08 -2.58
N ASP A 130 -1.32 16.98 -3.37
CA ASP A 130 -1.15 17.01 -4.82
C ASP A 130 -0.76 18.43 -5.24
N ALA A 131 0.35 18.54 -5.96
CA ALA A 131 0.90 19.83 -6.31
C ALA A 131 0.13 20.53 -7.44
N ASP A 132 -0.71 19.80 -8.16
CA ASP A 132 -1.55 20.29 -9.23
C ASP A 132 -3.00 20.51 -8.77
N GLY A 133 -3.29 20.17 -7.51
CA GLY A 133 -4.59 20.35 -6.85
C GLY A 133 -5.67 19.38 -7.36
N HIS A 134 -5.26 18.24 -7.95
CA HIS A 134 -6.20 17.24 -8.41
C HIS A 134 -6.84 16.51 -7.21
N GLN A 135 -8.08 16.06 -7.41
CA GLN A 135 -8.72 15.12 -6.49
C GLN A 135 -7.90 13.83 -6.45
N VAL A 136 -7.70 13.27 -5.26
CA VAL A 136 -6.90 12.05 -5.06
C VAL A 136 -7.74 10.99 -4.35
N ASP A 137 -7.79 9.80 -4.94
CA ASP A 137 -8.37 8.62 -4.34
C ASP A 137 -7.28 7.77 -3.68
N VAL A 138 -7.59 7.23 -2.51
CA VAL A 138 -6.68 6.41 -1.72
C VAL A 138 -7.26 5.03 -1.52
N VAL A 139 -6.40 4.01 -1.69
CA VAL A 139 -6.68 2.63 -1.35
C VAL A 139 -5.69 2.18 -0.30
N GLU A 140 -6.18 1.73 0.86
CA GLU A 140 -5.41 1.13 1.94
C GLU A 140 -5.55 -0.39 1.88
N MET A 141 -4.44 -1.11 1.99
CA MET A 141 -4.39 -2.56 1.84
C MET A 141 -3.57 -3.24 2.94
N LEU A 142 -3.99 -4.44 3.31
CA LEU A 142 -3.24 -5.40 4.12
C LEU A 142 -2.99 -6.67 3.29
N ASP A 143 -1.73 -7.03 3.06
CA ASP A 143 -1.31 -8.20 2.29
C ASP A 143 -2.00 -8.29 0.90
N GLY A 144 -2.22 -7.14 0.26
CA GLY A 144 -2.90 -7.02 -1.02
C GLY A 144 -4.44 -7.02 -0.95
N VAL A 145 -5.03 -7.19 0.22
CA VAL A 145 -6.49 -7.10 0.42
C VAL A 145 -6.85 -5.67 0.82
N THR A 146 -7.82 -5.09 0.13
CA THR A 146 -8.30 -3.73 0.42
C THR A 146 -8.97 -3.67 1.79
N LEU A 147 -8.46 -2.79 2.66
CA LEU A 147 -9.08 -2.43 3.95
C LEU A 147 -10.12 -1.32 3.75
N ARG A 148 -9.75 -0.30 2.97
CA ARG A 148 -10.55 0.90 2.75
C ARG A 148 -10.18 1.57 1.43
N SER A 149 -11.17 2.19 0.77
CA SER A 149 -10.97 3.06 -0.41
C SER A 149 -11.84 4.30 -0.27
N TYR A 150 -11.28 5.48 -0.53
CA TYR A 150 -11.96 6.76 -0.37
C TYR A 150 -11.21 7.90 -1.05
N THR A 151 -11.90 9.00 -1.31
CA THR A 151 -11.29 10.27 -1.75
C THR A 151 -10.80 11.05 -0.54
N VAL A 152 -9.53 11.47 -0.55
CA VAL A 152 -8.95 12.23 0.56
C VAL A 152 -9.22 13.73 0.44
N THR A 153 -9.22 14.43 1.58
CA THR A 153 -9.05 15.88 1.62
C THR A 153 -7.56 16.18 1.67
N LEU A 154 -7.04 16.86 0.65
CA LEU A 154 -5.61 17.16 0.53
C LEU A 154 -5.10 17.95 1.75
N GLY A 155 -3.92 17.58 2.24
CA GLY A 155 -3.26 18.19 3.39
C GLY A 155 -3.82 17.79 4.76
N HIS A 156 -4.93 17.05 4.84
CA HIS A 156 -5.49 16.57 6.11
C HIS A 156 -4.82 15.26 6.55
N THR A 157 -4.71 15.09 7.86
CA THR A 157 -4.20 13.84 8.45
C THR A 157 -5.23 12.74 8.29
N ASN A 158 -4.78 11.61 7.76
CA ASN A 158 -5.52 10.36 7.67
C ASN A 158 -4.83 9.32 8.56
N THR A 159 -5.59 8.35 9.05
CA THR A 159 -5.04 7.25 9.84
C THR A 159 -5.42 5.92 9.19
N LEU A 160 -4.43 5.16 8.73
CA LEU A 160 -4.61 3.76 8.37
C LEU A 160 -4.76 2.95 9.64
N THR A 161 -5.82 2.17 9.73
CA THR A 161 -6.09 1.27 10.88
C THR A 161 -6.57 -0.08 10.38
N ILE A 162 -6.21 -1.14 11.10
CA ILE A 162 -6.77 -2.47 10.90
C ILE A 162 -7.87 -2.66 11.92
N GLY A 163 -9.12 -2.80 11.47
CA GLY A 163 -10.26 -3.03 12.36
C GLY A 163 -10.07 -4.31 13.20
N SER A 164 -10.66 -4.35 14.38
CA SER A 164 -10.49 -5.45 15.35
C SER A 164 -10.84 -6.82 14.77
N GLU A 165 -11.90 -6.91 13.99
CA GLU A 165 -12.32 -8.17 13.35
C GLU A 165 -11.27 -8.64 12.29
N ALA A 166 -10.75 -7.71 11.49
CA ALA A 166 -9.69 -8.02 10.53
C ALA A 166 -8.40 -8.40 11.26
N TRP A 167 -8.05 -7.69 12.35
CA TRP A 167 -6.87 -8.00 13.15
C TRP A 167 -6.88 -9.39 13.75
N LEU A 168 -8.04 -9.87 14.20
CA LEU A 168 -8.17 -11.23 14.73
C LEU A 168 -7.84 -12.30 13.69
N LYS A 169 -8.10 -12.03 12.41
CA LYS A 169 -7.83 -12.96 11.29
C LYS A 169 -6.38 -12.92 10.79
N VAL A 170 -5.61 -11.88 11.11
CA VAL A 170 -4.18 -11.80 10.77
C VAL A 170 -3.42 -12.87 11.53
N VAL A 171 -2.66 -13.70 10.85
CA VAL A 171 -1.83 -14.75 11.49
C VAL A 171 -0.54 -14.16 12.08
N ASN A 172 0.18 -14.92 12.91
CA ASN A 172 1.52 -14.51 13.32
C ASN A 172 2.49 -14.55 12.13
N GLY A 173 3.36 -13.57 12.03
CA GLY A 173 4.32 -13.45 10.95
C GLY A 173 4.49 -12.03 10.44
N SER A 174 5.22 -11.87 9.36
CA SER A 174 5.45 -10.60 8.68
C SER A 174 4.30 -10.27 7.74
N HIS A 175 3.86 -9.02 7.74
CA HIS A 175 2.75 -8.50 6.96
C HIS A 175 3.12 -7.18 6.31
N THR A 176 2.40 -6.83 5.24
CA THR A 176 2.60 -5.60 4.48
C THR A 176 1.34 -4.76 4.45
N LEU A 177 1.46 -3.48 4.82
CA LEU A 177 0.44 -2.47 4.60
C LEU A 177 0.86 -1.62 3.40
N LYS A 178 -0.10 -1.31 2.53
CA LYS A 178 0.11 -0.38 1.42
C LYS A 178 -0.93 0.72 1.44
N ILE A 179 -0.49 1.92 1.10
CA ILE A 179 -1.34 3.08 0.83
C ILE A 179 -1.04 3.47 -0.60
N VAL A 180 -2.02 3.36 -1.47
CA VAL A 180 -1.92 3.76 -2.88
C VAL A 180 -2.76 5.01 -3.05
N ALA A 181 -2.15 6.11 -3.47
CA ALA A 181 -2.82 7.36 -3.79
C ALA A 181 -2.77 7.60 -5.30
N THR A 182 -3.91 7.81 -5.93
CA THR A 182 -4.04 8.04 -7.38
C THR A 182 -4.82 9.33 -7.62
N ASP A 183 -4.27 10.21 -8.45
CA ASP A 183 -4.94 11.46 -8.80
C ASP A 183 -5.98 11.27 -9.94
N ALA A 184 -6.75 12.32 -10.22
CA ALA A 184 -7.78 12.32 -11.26
C ALA A 184 -7.21 12.27 -12.71
N LYS A 185 -5.89 12.18 -12.85
CA LYS A 185 -5.16 12.02 -14.13
C LYS A 185 -4.38 10.70 -14.20
N ASP A 186 -4.71 9.75 -13.31
CA ASP A 186 -4.14 8.41 -13.22
C ASP A 186 -2.67 8.34 -12.78
N ALA A 187 -2.05 9.45 -12.35
CA ALA A 187 -0.74 9.38 -11.73
C ALA A 187 -0.87 8.88 -10.29
N SER A 188 0.00 7.94 -9.90
CA SER A 188 -0.12 7.26 -8.62
C SER A 188 1.21 7.13 -7.88
N VAL A 189 1.12 7.03 -6.56
CA VAL A 189 2.22 6.77 -5.65
C VAL A 189 1.80 5.72 -4.63
N THR A 190 2.75 4.90 -4.17
CA THR A 190 2.51 3.87 -3.16
C THR A 190 3.44 4.08 -1.97
N ARG A 191 2.88 4.04 -0.75
CA ARG A 191 3.60 3.90 0.51
C ARG A 191 3.53 2.45 0.95
N THR A 192 4.67 1.83 1.27
CA THR A 192 4.77 0.45 1.73
C THR A 192 5.32 0.41 3.15
N LEU A 193 4.57 -0.20 4.06
CA LEU A 193 4.95 -0.39 5.45
C LEU A 193 4.93 -1.88 5.76
N THR A 194 5.80 -2.34 6.64
CA THR A 194 5.83 -3.73 7.10
C THR A 194 5.65 -3.80 8.61
N PHE A 195 5.08 -4.89 9.10
CA PHE A 195 5.01 -5.15 10.53
C PHE A 195 5.05 -6.66 10.78
N THR A 196 5.33 -7.04 12.02
CA THR A 196 5.27 -8.43 12.47
C THR A 196 4.13 -8.59 13.49
N LYS A 197 3.20 -9.52 13.25
CA LYS A 197 2.27 -9.95 14.30
C LYS A 197 2.91 -11.05 15.12
N ALA A 198 2.98 -10.85 16.45
CA ALA A 198 3.66 -11.75 17.38
C ALA A 198 2.80 -11.98 18.64
N VAL A 199 1.68 -12.68 18.47
CA VAL A 199 0.82 -13.07 19.61
C VAL A 199 1.43 -14.28 20.29
N THR A 200 1.75 -14.13 21.58
CA THR A 200 2.34 -15.18 22.41
C THR A 200 1.34 -15.89 23.29
N SER A 201 0.20 -15.26 23.59
CA SER A 201 -0.87 -15.85 24.38
C SER A 201 -2.24 -15.29 23.99
N VAL A 202 -3.28 -16.10 24.18
CA VAL A 202 -4.68 -15.72 24.07
C VAL A 202 -5.37 -16.11 25.35
N GLU A 203 -6.18 -15.20 25.91
CA GLU A 203 -7.02 -15.45 27.06
C GLU A 203 -8.48 -15.28 26.70
N PHE A 204 -9.30 -16.17 27.20
CA PHE A 204 -10.75 -16.11 27.13
C PHE A 204 -11.30 -16.18 28.55
N GLU A 205 -12.18 -15.27 28.90
CA GLU A 205 -12.99 -15.34 30.11
C GLU A 205 -14.45 -15.07 29.75
N GLN A 206 -15.33 -15.93 30.17
CA GLN A 206 -16.76 -15.75 29.97
C GLN A 206 -17.25 -14.56 30.78
N THR A 207 -17.85 -13.57 30.14
CA THR A 207 -18.31 -12.34 30.81
C THR A 207 -19.55 -12.56 31.67
N LEU A 208 -20.51 -13.34 31.16
CA LEU A 208 -21.73 -13.67 31.88
C LEU A 208 -21.67 -15.11 32.42
N ALA A 209 -22.06 -15.32 33.65
CA ALA A 209 -22.16 -16.65 34.18
C ALA A 209 -23.37 -17.39 33.56
N MET A 210 -23.22 -18.68 33.37
CA MET A 210 -24.34 -19.58 33.10
C MET A 210 -25.07 -19.79 34.44
N GLU A 211 -26.30 -19.29 34.55
CA GLU A 211 -27.10 -19.35 35.78
C GLU A 211 -27.42 -20.78 36.19
N ALA A 212 -27.52 -20.99 37.50
CA ALA A 212 -27.88 -22.25 38.10
C ALA A 212 -28.86 -22.04 39.27
N ASP A 213 -29.95 -22.77 39.27
CA ASP A 213 -30.99 -22.72 40.32
C ASP A 213 -30.50 -23.25 41.66
N ALA A 214 -29.54 -24.17 41.62
CA ALA A 214 -28.92 -24.78 42.80
C ALA A 214 -27.38 -24.71 42.67
N MET A 215 -26.65 -24.98 43.75
CA MET A 215 -25.20 -25.06 43.77
C MET A 215 -24.69 -26.13 42.78
N PRO A 216 -23.98 -25.73 41.71
CA PRO A 216 -23.35 -26.69 40.82
C PRO A 216 -22.30 -27.50 41.58
N THR A 217 -22.40 -28.81 41.50
CA THR A 217 -21.51 -29.76 42.20
C THR A 217 -20.44 -30.36 41.30
N LYS A 218 -20.70 -30.41 40.01
CA LYS A 218 -19.79 -30.97 38.99
C LYS A 218 -19.95 -30.27 37.65
N ALA A 219 -18.90 -30.32 36.84
CA ALA A 219 -18.93 -29.86 35.45
C ALA A 219 -18.08 -30.76 34.56
N LEU A 220 -18.43 -30.77 33.27
CA LEU A 220 -17.60 -31.32 32.20
C LEU A 220 -17.36 -30.19 31.22
N VAL A 221 -16.08 -29.85 31.00
CA VAL A 221 -15.68 -28.83 30.03
C VAL A 221 -14.86 -29.53 28.91
N ASN A 222 -15.21 -29.21 27.68
CA ASN A 222 -14.54 -29.69 26.50
C ASN A 222 -14.00 -28.51 25.71
N ILE A 223 -12.75 -28.56 25.26
CA ILE A 223 -12.09 -27.54 24.44
C ILE A 223 -11.58 -28.21 23.17
N GLN A 224 -12.02 -27.69 22.03
CA GLN A 224 -11.52 -28.09 20.73
C GLN A 224 -10.54 -27.05 20.19
N GLY A 225 -9.48 -27.48 19.52
CA GLY A 225 -8.47 -26.61 18.98
C GLY A 225 -7.23 -27.38 18.52
N ASN A 226 -6.18 -26.67 18.20
CA ASN A 226 -4.86 -27.22 17.92
C ASN A 226 -3.87 -26.84 19.02
N PHE A 227 -3.31 -27.85 19.69
CA PHE A 227 -2.41 -27.68 20.83
C PHE A 227 -1.09 -28.43 20.58
N PRO A 228 -0.25 -27.97 19.65
CA PRO A 228 0.99 -28.65 19.26
C PRO A 228 2.01 -28.69 20.41
N VAL A 229 3.05 -29.49 20.23
CA VAL A 229 4.15 -29.57 21.22
C VAL A 229 4.75 -28.19 21.43
N GLY A 230 5.02 -27.85 22.68
CA GLY A 230 5.50 -26.52 23.09
C GLY A 230 4.40 -25.50 23.42
N CYS A 231 3.14 -25.81 23.10
CA CYS A 231 1.97 -25.02 23.49
C CYS A 231 1.49 -25.43 24.89
N THR A 232 0.99 -24.46 25.66
CA THR A 232 0.40 -24.71 26.97
C THR A 232 -1.04 -24.19 27.02
N LEU A 233 -1.98 -25.09 27.28
CA LEU A 233 -3.37 -24.74 27.57
C LEU A 233 -3.57 -24.79 29.08
N GLN A 234 -4.18 -23.78 29.65
CA GLN A 234 -4.65 -23.68 31.02
C GLN A 234 -6.14 -23.39 31.03
N VAL A 235 -6.90 -24.04 31.92
CA VAL A 235 -8.36 -23.90 31.99
C VAL A 235 -8.80 -23.83 33.44
N TRP A 236 -9.66 -22.87 33.72
CA TRP A 236 -10.26 -22.70 35.05
C TRP A 236 -11.79 -22.63 34.93
N ILE A 237 -12.46 -23.06 35.99
CA ILE A 237 -13.92 -22.98 36.14
C ILE A 237 -14.25 -22.44 37.52
N CYS A 238 -15.38 -21.78 37.67
CA CYS A 238 -15.96 -21.45 38.96
C CYS A 238 -17.46 -21.76 38.97
N ASN A 239 -18.03 -22.10 40.13
CA ASN A 239 -19.47 -22.30 40.32
C ASN A 239 -20.17 -21.10 40.97
N ASN A 240 -19.42 -20.11 41.42
CA ASN A 240 -19.87 -18.84 41.96
C ASN A 240 -19.55 -17.66 41.04
N GLY A 241 -19.73 -17.83 39.73
CA GLY A 241 -19.35 -16.87 38.68
C GLY A 241 -20.13 -15.54 38.73
N ASN A 242 -21.20 -15.44 39.48
CA ASN A 242 -21.93 -14.21 39.74
C ASN A 242 -21.37 -13.36 40.87
N ASP A 243 -20.40 -13.88 41.64
CA ASP A 243 -19.72 -13.14 42.69
C ASP A 243 -18.79 -12.08 42.08
N ALA A 244 -18.58 -10.97 42.80
CA ALA A 244 -17.64 -9.93 42.38
C ALA A 244 -16.18 -10.46 42.28
N SER A 245 -15.86 -11.49 43.07
CA SER A 245 -14.58 -12.20 43.08
C SER A 245 -14.82 -13.71 43.07
N PRO A 246 -15.02 -14.33 41.89
CA PRO A 246 -15.28 -15.76 41.79
C PRO A 246 -14.11 -16.62 42.27
N THR A 247 -14.40 -17.78 42.84
CA THR A 247 -13.38 -18.77 43.22
C THR A 247 -13.09 -19.69 42.04
N TRP A 248 -11.93 -19.44 41.40
CA TRP A 248 -11.52 -20.20 40.23
C TRP A 248 -10.78 -21.49 40.62
N GLU A 249 -11.20 -22.61 40.07
CA GLU A 249 -10.57 -23.92 40.22
C GLU A 249 -9.89 -24.34 38.92
N ASP A 250 -8.60 -24.74 38.98
CA ASP A 250 -7.86 -25.24 37.82
C ASP A 250 -8.35 -26.61 37.41
N ILE A 251 -8.85 -26.73 36.19
CA ILE A 251 -9.38 -27.96 35.61
C ILE A 251 -8.58 -28.42 34.39
N THR A 252 -7.40 -27.86 34.16
CA THR A 252 -6.58 -28.11 32.96
C THR A 252 -6.39 -29.59 32.68
N GLN A 253 -6.00 -30.37 33.73
CA GLN A 253 -5.77 -31.82 33.58
C GLN A 253 -7.10 -32.59 33.35
N LYS A 254 -8.19 -32.12 33.93
CA LYS A 254 -9.52 -32.75 33.73
C LYS A 254 -9.99 -32.56 32.29
N VAL A 255 -9.85 -31.36 31.75
CA VAL A 255 -10.17 -31.05 30.34
C VAL A 255 -9.34 -31.92 29.39
N ARG A 256 -8.03 -32.01 29.61
CA ARG A 256 -7.14 -32.86 28.80
C ARG A 256 -7.50 -34.34 28.82
N ALA A 257 -7.98 -34.81 29.97
CA ALA A 257 -8.40 -36.21 30.18
C ALA A 257 -9.87 -36.49 29.82
N GLY A 258 -10.64 -35.49 29.40
CA GLY A 258 -12.08 -35.63 29.14
C GLY A 258 -12.88 -36.03 30.40
N GLN A 259 -12.38 -35.63 31.59
CA GLN A 259 -12.97 -36.02 32.88
C GLN A 259 -13.83 -34.92 33.49
N LYS A 260 -14.84 -35.33 34.28
CA LYS A 260 -15.64 -34.41 35.09
C LYS A 260 -14.77 -33.78 36.18
N HIS A 261 -15.03 -32.51 36.43
CA HIS A 261 -14.57 -31.78 37.60
C HIS A 261 -15.68 -31.76 38.68
N TYR A 262 -15.32 -31.94 39.94
CA TYR A 262 -16.19 -31.78 41.07
C TYR A 262 -15.77 -30.53 41.86
N PHE A 263 -16.68 -29.56 41.99
CA PHE A 263 -16.38 -28.32 42.65
C PHE A 263 -16.03 -28.49 44.13
N THR A 264 -14.94 -27.88 44.54
CA THR A 264 -14.56 -27.80 45.96
C THR A 264 -15.17 -26.58 46.62
N ASN A 265 -15.42 -25.50 45.88
CA ASN A 265 -16.12 -24.31 46.39
C ASN A 265 -17.57 -24.64 46.76
N LYS A 266 -17.96 -24.25 48.00
CA LYS A 266 -19.30 -24.45 48.57
C LYS A 266 -20.00 -23.13 48.94
N THR A 267 -19.42 -21.99 48.60
CA THR A 267 -19.88 -20.67 49.04
C THR A 267 -20.09 -19.74 47.85
N LYS A 268 -21.00 -18.81 48.01
CA LYS A 268 -21.23 -17.68 47.13
C LYS A 268 -21.62 -16.43 47.93
N THR A 269 -21.36 -15.27 47.37
CA THR A 269 -21.78 -13.97 47.90
C THR A 269 -22.92 -13.35 47.09
N ALA A 270 -23.04 -13.68 45.82
CA ALA A 270 -24.11 -13.24 44.95
C ALA A 270 -25.47 -13.95 45.26
N ALA A 271 -26.57 -13.40 44.82
CA ALA A 271 -27.89 -13.96 45.03
C ALA A 271 -28.07 -15.35 44.39
N ALA A 272 -27.51 -15.57 43.19
CA ALA A 272 -27.62 -16.81 42.44
C ALA A 272 -26.25 -17.47 42.22
N TRP A 273 -26.25 -18.79 42.13
CA TRP A 273 -25.11 -19.54 41.62
C TRP A 273 -24.96 -19.31 40.13
N GLY A 274 -23.73 -19.45 39.60
CA GLY A 274 -23.49 -19.36 38.17
C GLY A 274 -22.11 -19.90 37.80
N VAL A 275 -22.05 -20.60 36.70
CA VAL A 275 -20.78 -21.18 36.21
C VAL A 275 -20.12 -20.27 35.18
N LYS A 276 -18.84 -20.01 35.34
CA LYS A 276 -18.00 -19.38 34.36
C LYS A 276 -16.77 -20.24 34.04
N VAL A 277 -16.30 -20.13 32.81
CA VAL A 277 -15.07 -20.76 32.36
C VAL A 277 -14.11 -19.68 31.84
N LYS A 278 -12.85 -19.86 32.15
CA LYS A 278 -11.76 -19.11 31.46
C LYS A 278 -10.68 -20.05 30.98
N ALA A 279 -10.06 -19.70 29.91
CA ALA A 279 -8.96 -20.46 29.33
C ALA A 279 -7.85 -19.52 28.87
N LYS A 280 -6.62 -19.99 29.01
CA LYS A 280 -5.41 -19.32 28.53
C LYS A 280 -4.62 -20.29 27.68
N LEU A 281 -4.32 -19.86 26.44
CA LEU A 281 -3.48 -20.57 25.52
C LEU A 281 -2.18 -19.80 25.36
N LEU A 282 -1.06 -20.42 25.71
CA LEU A 282 0.30 -19.86 25.51
C LEU A 282 0.96 -20.60 24.37
N ARG A 283 1.50 -19.87 23.41
CA ARG A 283 2.22 -20.47 22.28
C ARG A 283 3.49 -21.18 22.73
N GLY A 284 4.22 -20.59 23.72
CA GLY A 284 5.50 -21.11 24.18
C GLY A 284 6.48 -21.31 23.01
N SER A 285 7.09 -22.50 22.92
CA SER A 285 8.03 -22.87 21.86
C SER A 285 7.37 -23.55 20.64
N ALA A 286 6.03 -23.59 20.56
CA ALA A 286 5.32 -24.22 19.44
C ALA A 286 5.66 -23.53 18.12
N THR A 287 6.04 -24.33 17.11
CA THR A 287 6.32 -23.88 15.74
C THR A 287 5.08 -23.87 14.86
N GLU A 288 4.09 -24.69 15.19
CA GLU A 288 2.80 -24.73 14.51
C GLU A 288 1.80 -23.73 15.08
N THR A 289 0.69 -23.50 14.38
CA THR A 289 -0.38 -22.62 14.81
C THR A 289 -1.13 -23.21 15.99
N CYS A 290 -1.19 -22.45 17.10
CA CYS A 290 -1.99 -22.78 18.29
C CYS A 290 -3.29 -22.02 18.25
N TYR A 291 -4.42 -22.69 18.47
CA TYR A 291 -5.71 -21.99 18.54
C TYR A 291 -6.74 -22.80 19.37
N ILE A 292 -7.71 -22.08 19.93
CA ILE A 292 -8.96 -22.62 20.49
C ILE A 292 -10.04 -22.37 19.45
N GLN A 293 -10.72 -23.44 19.03
CA GLN A 293 -11.83 -23.38 18.08
C GLN A 293 -13.17 -23.22 18.80
N SER A 294 -13.36 -23.99 19.86
CA SER A 294 -14.58 -23.93 20.65
C SER A 294 -14.36 -24.36 22.11
N ILE A 295 -15.16 -23.80 22.98
CA ILE A 295 -15.29 -24.20 24.38
C ILE A 295 -16.76 -24.53 24.63
N GLY A 296 -17.00 -25.70 25.15
CA GLY A 296 -18.35 -26.16 25.50
C GLY A 296 -18.36 -27.05 26.72
N GLY A 297 -19.54 -27.37 27.23
CA GLY A 297 -19.66 -28.24 28.39
C GLY A 297 -21.05 -28.26 28.98
N ASN A 298 -21.15 -28.93 30.11
CA ASN A 298 -22.35 -28.97 30.95
C ASN A 298 -21.96 -28.98 32.43
N PHE A 299 -22.89 -28.64 33.28
CA PHE A 299 -22.75 -28.71 34.74
C PHE A 299 -24.04 -29.22 35.38
N ALA A 300 -23.94 -29.73 36.62
CA ALA A 300 -25.06 -30.19 37.41
C ALA A 300 -24.79 -30.04 38.92
#